data_fbe0f3027aa9ce159276dab5d8408543
#
_entry.id   fbe0f3027aa9ce159276dab5d8408543
#
_cell.length_a   1.000
_cell.length_b   1.000
_cell.length_c   1.000
_cell.angle_alpha   90.00
_cell.angle_beta   90.00
_cell.angle_gamma   90.00
#
_symmetry.space_group_name_H-M   'P 1'
#
loop_
_entity.id
_entity.type
_entity.pdbx_description
1 polymer ?
#
loop_
_entity_poly.entity_id
_entity_poly.type
_entity_poly.pdbx_seq_one_letter_code
_entity_poly.pdbx_strand_id
1 'polypeptide(L)'
;MAKIDLSNISHSYNPNDPNPVYALNPFSMTWENGNRYAILGPSGCGKTTMLNIVSGLVRPSAGRILFDDKDVTDLKTEDRNIAQVFQFPVIYNTMTVYENLAFPLKCRDFSKSKTDERVNSVAETLNLKSFLNSPARKLTADQKQLISLGRGLVREDVAAVL
;
A
#
# COMPACT_ATOMS: atom_id res chain seq x y z
N MET A 1 -11.14 -6.19 2.80
CA MET A 1 -10.11 -6.33 1.76
C MET A 1 -10.76 -6.93 0.53
N ALA A 2 -10.14 -6.83 -0.65
CA ALA A 2 -10.68 -7.34 -1.89
C ALA A 2 -9.96 -8.64 -2.32
N LYS A 3 -10.62 -9.47 -3.13
CA LYS A 3 -9.96 -10.47 -3.97
C LYS A 3 -9.23 -9.73 -5.09
N ILE A 4 -7.97 -10.06 -5.35
CA ILE A 4 -7.17 -9.43 -6.41
C ILE A 4 -6.79 -10.49 -7.44
N ASP A 5 -7.27 -10.32 -8.67
CA ASP A 5 -6.91 -11.16 -9.79
C ASP A 5 -5.96 -10.43 -10.73
N LEU A 6 -4.81 -11.03 -10.97
CA LEU A 6 -3.82 -10.61 -11.95
C LEU A 6 -3.89 -11.55 -13.14
N SER A 7 -4.36 -11.07 -14.30
CA SER A 7 -4.57 -11.89 -15.49
C SER A 7 -3.56 -11.52 -16.57
N ASN A 8 -2.62 -12.43 -16.85
CA ASN A 8 -1.60 -12.30 -17.89
C ASN A 8 -0.84 -10.96 -17.82
N ILE A 9 -0.50 -10.53 -16.59
CA ILE A 9 0.24 -9.29 -16.35
C ILE A 9 1.66 -9.42 -16.84
N SER A 10 2.12 -8.45 -17.62
CA SER A 10 3.53 -8.29 -17.98
C SER A 10 3.92 -6.83 -18.00
N HIS A 11 5.20 -6.53 -17.80
CA HIS A 11 5.69 -5.17 -17.85
C HIS A 11 7.13 -5.08 -18.34
N SER A 12 7.35 -4.16 -19.28
CA SER A 12 8.65 -3.67 -19.70
C SER A 12 8.67 -2.15 -19.54
N TYR A 13 9.75 -1.61 -19.00
CA TYR A 13 9.97 -0.16 -18.95
C TYR A 13 10.32 0.45 -20.31
N ASN A 14 10.71 -0.41 -21.28
CA ASN A 14 11.03 -0.03 -22.67
C ASN A 14 10.20 -0.86 -23.66
N PRO A 15 8.85 -0.78 -23.64
CA PRO A 15 7.99 -1.68 -24.42
C PRO A 15 8.11 -1.46 -25.94
N ASN A 16 8.63 -0.31 -26.39
CA ASN A 16 8.82 0.02 -27.81
C ASN A 16 10.23 -0.34 -28.34
N ASP A 17 11.07 -0.95 -27.51
CA ASP A 17 12.37 -1.45 -27.95
C ASP A 17 12.15 -2.67 -28.88
N PRO A 18 12.93 -2.82 -29.97
CA PRO A 18 12.88 -4.04 -30.80
C PRO A 18 13.12 -5.34 -30.01
N ASN A 19 13.83 -5.24 -28.88
CA ASN A 19 14.10 -6.35 -27.96
C ASN A 19 13.76 -5.94 -26.53
N PRO A 20 12.47 -5.85 -26.14
CA PRO A 20 12.08 -5.33 -24.85
C PRO A 20 12.54 -6.25 -23.72
N VAL A 21 13.20 -5.69 -22.72
CA VAL A 21 13.54 -6.40 -21.49
C VAL A 21 12.35 -6.33 -20.54
N TYR A 22 11.84 -7.48 -20.16
CA TYR A 22 10.71 -7.58 -19.23
C TYR A 22 11.18 -7.52 -17.77
N ALA A 23 10.69 -6.53 -17.05
CA ALA A 23 10.79 -6.48 -15.59
C ALA A 23 9.83 -7.49 -14.94
N LEU A 24 8.73 -7.81 -15.62
CA LEU A 24 7.80 -8.90 -15.28
C LEU A 24 7.43 -9.64 -16.57
N ASN A 25 7.81 -10.91 -16.63
CA ASN A 25 7.32 -11.81 -17.66
C ASN A 25 5.82 -12.07 -17.46
N PRO A 26 5.07 -12.44 -18.52
CA PRO A 26 3.63 -12.71 -18.40
C PRO A 26 3.34 -13.76 -17.33
N PHE A 27 2.46 -13.42 -16.39
CA PHE A 27 1.99 -14.33 -15.34
C PHE A 27 0.55 -14.02 -14.92
N SER A 28 -0.08 -15.00 -14.31
CA SER A 28 -1.41 -14.85 -13.71
C SER A 28 -1.37 -15.36 -12.27
N MET A 29 -2.07 -14.66 -11.38
CA MET A 29 -2.11 -14.98 -9.95
C MET A 29 -3.38 -14.40 -9.34
N THR A 30 -3.95 -15.12 -8.37
CA THR A 30 -5.07 -14.66 -7.56
C THR A 30 -4.66 -14.53 -6.11
N TRP A 31 -5.00 -13.42 -5.49
CA TRP A 31 -4.92 -13.19 -4.06
C TRP A 31 -6.33 -13.16 -3.47
N GLU A 32 -6.66 -14.19 -2.72
CA GLU A 32 -7.99 -14.31 -2.11
C GLU A 32 -8.20 -13.29 -0.99
N ASN A 33 -9.43 -12.82 -0.84
CA ASN A 33 -9.81 -11.89 0.20
C ASN A 33 -9.47 -12.44 1.59
N GLY A 34 -8.92 -11.59 2.45
CA GLY A 34 -8.60 -11.93 3.84
C GLY A 34 -7.32 -12.74 4.04
N ASN A 35 -6.67 -13.21 2.98
CA ASN A 35 -5.43 -13.94 3.06
C ASN A 35 -4.21 -13.02 3.16
N ARG A 36 -3.08 -13.61 3.57
CA ARG A 36 -1.77 -12.95 3.64
C ARG A 36 -0.83 -13.65 2.67
N TYR A 37 -0.14 -12.88 1.86
CA TYR A 37 0.78 -13.38 0.84
C TYR A 37 2.17 -12.79 1.05
N ALA A 38 3.19 -13.62 0.87
CA ALA A 38 4.58 -13.19 0.82
C ALA A 38 5.15 -13.42 -0.58
N ILE A 39 5.71 -12.37 -1.16
CA ILE A 39 6.35 -12.42 -2.49
C ILE A 39 7.84 -12.64 -2.27
N LEU A 40 8.33 -13.81 -2.64
CA LEU A 40 9.72 -14.20 -2.51
C LEU A 40 10.43 -14.21 -3.85
N GLY A 41 11.72 -13.88 -3.84
CA GLY A 41 12.56 -13.93 -5.02
C GLY A 41 13.82 -13.08 -4.85
N PRO A 42 14.84 -13.26 -5.71
CA PRO A 42 16.08 -12.51 -5.66
C PRO A 42 15.87 -11.01 -5.93
N SER A 43 16.88 -10.20 -5.64
CA SER A 43 16.86 -8.78 -5.99
C SER A 43 16.73 -8.62 -7.51
N GLY A 44 15.91 -7.66 -7.95
CA GLY A 44 15.69 -7.39 -9.39
C GLY A 44 14.68 -8.29 -10.08
N CYS A 45 14.08 -9.29 -9.42
CA CYS A 45 13.08 -10.19 -10.05
C CYS A 45 11.68 -9.57 -10.22
N GLY A 46 11.51 -8.26 -10.05
CA GLY A 46 10.25 -7.56 -10.35
C GLY A 46 9.26 -7.44 -9.18
N LYS A 47 9.60 -7.84 -7.93
CA LYS A 47 8.67 -7.74 -6.78
C LYS A 47 8.07 -6.35 -6.59
N THR A 48 8.93 -5.34 -6.54
CA THR A 48 8.50 -3.93 -6.40
C THR A 48 7.70 -3.47 -7.61
N THR A 49 8.09 -3.89 -8.82
CA THR A 49 7.33 -3.59 -10.05
C THR A 49 5.92 -4.15 -9.98
N MET A 50 5.77 -5.40 -9.51
CA MET A 50 4.46 -6.03 -9.34
C MET A 50 3.61 -5.28 -8.31
N LEU A 51 4.14 -4.94 -7.15
CA LEU A 51 3.41 -4.16 -6.13
C LEU A 51 3.01 -2.77 -6.66
N ASN A 52 3.91 -2.11 -7.40
CA ASN A 52 3.61 -0.82 -8.03
C ASN A 52 2.52 -0.93 -9.11
N ILE A 53 2.46 -2.05 -9.82
CA ILE A 53 1.40 -2.32 -10.80
C ILE A 53 0.06 -2.54 -10.09
N VAL A 54 0.03 -3.35 -9.03
CA VAL A 54 -1.18 -3.59 -8.25
C VAL A 54 -1.70 -2.30 -7.62
N SER A 55 -0.82 -1.46 -7.09
CA SER A 55 -1.20 -0.16 -6.49
C SER A 55 -1.58 0.91 -7.52
N GLY A 56 -1.27 0.72 -8.80
CA GLY A 56 -1.55 1.71 -9.86
C GLY A 56 -0.49 2.80 -9.99
N LEU A 57 0.66 2.66 -9.34
CA LEU A 57 1.81 3.53 -9.54
C LEU A 57 2.48 3.29 -10.90
N VAL A 58 2.38 2.07 -11.41
CA VAL A 58 2.89 1.67 -12.73
C VAL A 58 1.74 0.99 -13.48
N ARG A 59 1.53 1.41 -14.74
CA ARG A 59 0.59 0.73 -15.63
C ARG A 59 1.28 -0.50 -16.22
N PRO A 60 0.65 -1.70 -16.20
CA PRO A 60 1.23 -2.89 -16.86
C PRO A 60 1.31 -2.67 -18.37
N SER A 61 2.31 -3.30 -19.02
CA SER A 61 2.42 -3.27 -20.49
C SER A 61 1.36 -4.15 -21.15
N ALA A 62 0.91 -5.22 -20.47
CA ALA A 62 -0.19 -6.07 -20.89
C ALA A 62 -0.86 -6.74 -19.69
N GLY A 63 -2.04 -7.29 -19.92
CA GLY A 63 -2.85 -7.97 -18.92
C GLY A 63 -3.86 -7.08 -18.23
N ARG A 64 -4.57 -7.65 -17.23
CA ARG A 64 -5.64 -6.98 -16.48
C ARG A 64 -5.54 -7.25 -14.99
N ILE A 65 -5.96 -6.26 -14.19
CA ILE A 65 -6.04 -6.33 -12.74
C ILE A 65 -7.50 -6.13 -12.34
N LEU A 66 -8.04 -7.10 -11.60
CA LEU A 66 -9.40 -7.01 -11.07
C LEU A 66 -9.38 -7.01 -9.55
N PHE A 67 -10.23 -6.17 -8.94
CA PHE A 67 -10.54 -6.17 -7.51
C PHE A 67 -12.01 -6.52 -7.36
N ASP A 68 -12.32 -7.66 -6.72
CA ASP A 68 -13.68 -8.20 -6.59
C ASP A 68 -14.42 -8.18 -7.95
N ASP A 69 -13.78 -8.74 -9.00
CA ASP A 69 -14.25 -8.81 -10.39
C ASP A 69 -14.37 -7.46 -11.12
N LYS A 70 -14.08 -6.32 -10.47
CA LYS A 70 -14.03 -5.00 -11.10
C LYS A 70 -12.65 -4.75 -11.71
N ASP A 71 -12.60 -4.47 -13.02
CA ASP A 71 -11.35 -4.08 -13.70
C ASP A 71 -10.87 -2.72 -13.18
N VAL A 72 -9.65 -2.72 -12.60
CA VAL A 72 -8.99 -1.53 -12.05
C VAL A 72 -7.70 -1.20 -12.80
N THR A 73 -7.44 -1.86 -13.93
CA THR A 73 -6.17 -1.76 -14.67
C THR A 73 -5.82 -0.31 -15.02
N ASP A 74 -6.80 0.45 -15.45
CA ASP A 74 -6.63 1.85 -15.87
C ASP A 74 -7.02 2.88 -14.80
N LEU A 75 -7.45 2.42 -13.61
CA LEU A 75 -7.76 3.33 -12.51
C LEU A 75 -6.48 3.93 -11.92
N LYS A 76 -6.58 5.20 -11.54
CA LYS A 76 -5.51 5.89 -10.80
C LYS A 76 -5.32 5.25 -9.41
N THR A 77 -4.13 5.43 -8.84
CA THR A 77 -3.78 4.91 -7.50
C THR A 77 -4.79 5.33 -6.42
N GLU A 78 -5.26 6.57 -6.46
CA GLU A 78 -6.24 7.13 -5.51
C GLU A 78 -7.60 6.41 -5.56
N ASP A 79 -7.99 5.91 -6.74
CA ASP A 79 -9.28 5.23 -6.98
C ASP A 79 -9.23 3.72 -6.69
N ARG A 80 -8.03 3.13 -6.56
CA ARG A 80 -7.86 1.70 -6.25
C ARG A 80 -8.05 1.36 -4.78
N ASN A 81 -8.11 2.37 -3.93
CA ASN A 81 -8.28 2.21 -2.49
C ASN A 81 -7.28 1.27 -1.81
N ILE A 82 -6.02 1.33 -2.20
CA ILE A 82 -4.91 0.55 -1.63
C ILE A 82 -4.15 1.38 -0.60
N ALA A 83 -3.61 0.71 0.42
CA ALA A 83 -2.58 1.24 1.29
C ALA A 83 -1.24 0.61 0.93
N GLN A 84 -0.28 1.41 0.46
CA GLN A 84 1.08 0.94 0.16
C GLN A 84 2.06 1.43 1.20
N VAL A 85 2.83 0.49 1.76
CA VAL A 85 3.93 0.75 2.68
C VAL A 85 5.24 0.58 1.93
N PHE A 86 6.03 1.65 1.85
CA PHE A 86 7.30 1.63 1.14
C PHE A 86 8.44 1.12 2.04
N GLN A 87 9.53 0.69 1.41
CA GLN A 87 10.75 0.24 2.10
C GLN A 87 11.31 1.31 3.05
N PHE A 88 11.20 2.59 2.67
CA PHE A 88 11.55 3.72 3.55
C PHE A 88 10.27 4.34 4.12
N PRO A 89 10.28 4.73 5.42
CA PRO A 89 9.09 5.28 6.06
C PRO A 89 8.64 6.59 5.41
N VAL A 90 7.40 6.64 4.97
CA VAL A 90 6.76 7.86 4.43
C VAL A 90 5.87 8.44 5.52
N ILE A 91 6.41 9.45 6.22
CA ILE A 91 5.74 10.13 7.34
C ILE A 91 5.87 11.65 7.22
N TYR A 92 4.98 12.36 7.88
CA TYR A 92 5.07 13.82 8.03
C TYR A 92 5.89 14.15 9.29
N ASN A 93 7.13 14.56 9.10
CA ASN A 93 8.07 14.84 10.21
C ASN A 93 7.65 16.00 11.10
N THR A 94 6.83 16.93 10.59
CA THR A 94 6.29 18.10 11.31
C THR A 94 5.10 17.76 12.20
N MET A 95 4.51 16.58 12.02
CA MET A 95 3.35 16.10 12.75
C MET A 95 3.75 15.18 13.91
N THR A 96 2.88 15.07 14.90
CA THR A 96 2.96 14.02 15.94
C THR A 96 2.64 12.63 15.36
N VAL A 97 2.89 11.58 16.13
CA VAL A 97 2.48 10.21 15.75
C VAL A 97 0.96 10.14 15.56
N TYR A 98 0.19 10.71 16.50
CA TYR A 98 -1.26 10.76 16.39
C TYR A 98 -1.70 11.44 15.09
N GLU A 99 -1.16 12.60 14.78
CA GLU A 99 -1.53 13.34 13.56
C GLU A 99 -1.17 12.58 12.28
N ASN A 100 -0.03 11.88 12.25
CA ASN A 100 0.33 11.02 11.14
C ASN A 100 -0.68 9.89 10.92
N LEU A 101 -1.08 9.19 12.00
CA LEU A 101 -2.06 8.11 11.95
C LEU A 101 -3.46 8.64 11.60
N ALA A 102 -3.85 9.79 12.12
CA ALA A 102 -5.16 10.39 11.88
C ALA A 102 -5.32 10.98 10.46
N PHE A 103 -4.20 11.34 9.82
CA PHE A 103 -4.22 12.07 8.53
C PHE A 103 -5.05 11.39 7.45
N PRO A 104 -4.91 10.06 7.17
CA PRO A 104 -5.70 9.40 6.14
C PRO A 104 -7.21 9.40 6.40
N LEU A 105 -7.62 9.43 7.66
CA LEU A 105 -9.03 9.48 8.06
C LEU A 105 -9.60 10.89 7.94
N LYS A 106 -8.80 11.90 8.35
CA LYS A 106 -9.18 13.32 8.19
C LYS A 106 -9.40 13.69 6.72
N CYS A 107 -8.55 13.20 5.81
CA CYS A 107 -8.71 13.43 4.37
C CYS A 107 -9.98 12.78 3.77
N ARG A 108 -10.69 11.97 4.55
CA ARG A 108 -11.95 11.30 4.17
C ARG A 108 -13.13 11.74 5.03
N ASP A 109 -13.01 12.87 5.71
CA ASP A 109 -14.05 13.50 6.52
C ASP A 109 -14.62 12.59 7.65
N PHE A 110 -13.78 11.67 8.17
CA PHE A 110 -14.18 10.89 9.34
C PHE A 110 -14.37 11.79 10.56
N SER A 111 -15.41 11.51 11.35
CA SER A 111 -15.63 12.23 12.59
C SER A 111 -14.45 12.09 13.55
N LYS A 112 -14.28 13.08 14.42
CA LYS A 112 -13.21 13.08 15.42
C LYS A 112 -13.26 11.82 16.30
N SER A 113 -14.45 11.46 16.79
CA SER A 113 -14.64 10.29 17.66
C SER A 113 -14.18 9.00 16.98
N LYS A 114 -14.59 8.77 15.72
CA LYS A 114 -14.18 7.58 14.95
C LYS A 114 -12.69 7.60 14.63
N THR A 115 -12.13 8.78 14.35
CA THR A 115 -10.69 8.95 14.14
C THR A 115 -9.90 8.60 15.40
N ASP A 116 -10.32 9.10 16.57
CA ASP A 116 -9.68 8.83 17.86
C ASP A 116 -9.72 7.34 18.19
N GLU A 117 -10.87 6.68 18.02
CA GLU A 117 -11.04 5.24 18.22
C GLU A 117 -10.07 4.43 17.34
N ARG A 118 -10.04 4.70 16.04
CA ARG A 118 -9.17 3.98 15.08
C ARG A 118 -7.70 4.20 15.34
N VAL A 119 -7.29 5.45 15.59
CA VAL A 119 -5.89 5.77 15.90
C VAL A 119 -5.44 5.07 17.17
N ASN A 120 -6.25 5.08 18.24
CA ASN A 120 -5.91 4.39 19.49
C ASN A 120 -5.78 2.86 19.30
N SER A 121 -6.72 2.24 18.59
CA SER A 121 -6.70 0.81 18.29
C SER A 121 -5.44 0.40 17.53
N VAL A 122 -5.10 1.12 16.46
CA VAL A 122 -3.89 0.84 15.66
C VAL A 122 -2.61 1.15 16.43
N ALA A 123 -2.60 2.25 17.21
CA ALA A 123 -1.45 2.60 18.04
C ALA A 123 -1.18 1.55 19.13
N GLU A 124 -2.21 0.93 19.69
CA GLU A 124 -2.08 -0.18 20.63
C GLU A 124 -1.51 -1.43 19.94
N THR A 125 -2.06 -1.81 18.80
CA THR A 125 -1.59 -2.96 18.01
C THR A 125 -0.10 -2.83 17.61
N LEU A 126 0.34 -1.61 17.30
CA LEU A 126 1.71 -1.32 16.86
C LEU A 126 2.65 -0.88 17.99
N ASN A 127 2.21 -0.93 19.26
CA ASN A 127 2.97 -0.47 20.43
C ASN A 127 3.42 1.01 20.31
N LEU A 128 2.61 1.87 19.69
CA LEU A 128 2.88 3.31 19.50
C LEU A 128 2.11 4.20 20.48
N LYS A 129 1.28 3.63 21.37
CA LYS A 129 0.36 4.38 22.25
C LYS A 129 1.07 5.41 23.13
N SER A 130 2.23 5.06 23.71
CA SER A 130 3.03 5.96 24.54
C SER A 130 3.68 7.11 23.76
N PHE A 131 3.74 6.99 22.43
CA PHE A 131 4.39 7.96 21.55
C PHE A 131 3.40 8.87 20.80
N LEU A 132 2.08 8.69 21.00
CA LEU A 132 1.06 9.41 20.20
C LEU A 132 1.27 10.93 20.17
N ASN A 133 1.66 11.52 21.28
CA ASN A 133 1.89 12.97 21.39
C ASN A 133 3.32 13.39 21.01
N SER A 134 4.19 12.44 20.71
CA SER A 134 5.58 12.74 20.33
C SER A 134 5.69 13.22 18.90
N PRO A 135 6.52 14.22 18.59
CA PRO A 135 6.84 14.59 17.22
C PRO A 135 7.47 13.42 16.47
N ALA A 136 6.94 13.06 15.29
CA ALA A 136 7.40 11.91 14.54
C ALA A 136 8.89 11.97 14.16
N ARG A 137 9.45 13.17 13.99
CA ARG A 137 10.89 13.38 13.71
C ARG A 137 11.82 12.81 14.79
N LYS A 138 11.36 12.72 16.05
CA LYS A 138 12.16 12.27 17.21
C LYS A 138 12.19 10.74 17.36
N LEU A 139 11.41 10.01 16.60
CA LEU A 139 11.31 8.57 16.70
C LEU A 139 12.45 7.88 15.95
N THR A 140 12.73 6.62 16.33
CA THR A 140 13.70 5.76 15.64
C THR A 140 13.21 5.39 14.24
N ALA A 141 14.10 4.87 13.39
CA ALA A 141 13.74 4.42 12.05
C ALA A 141 12.64 3.34 12.07
N ASP A 142 12.76 2.37 12.99
CA ASP A 142 11.78 1.29 13.14
C ASP A 142 10.40 1.83 13.57
N GLN A 143 10.37 2.75 14.54
CA GLN A 143 9.12 3.39 14.96
C GLN A 143 8.49 4.21 13.83
N LYS A 144 9.29 4.88 13.00
CA LYS A 144 8.82 5.59 11.82
C LYS A 144 8.22 4.63 10.78
N GLN A 145 8.81 3.44 10.63
CA GLN A 145 8.25 2.41 9.74
C GLN A 145 6.91 1.89 10.28
N LEU A 146 6.77 1.71 11.60
CA LEU A 146 5.49 1.36 12.22
C LEU A 146 4.42 2.47 12.02
N ILE A 147 4.81 3.75 12.06
CA ILE A 147 3.87 4.84 11.72
C ILE A 147 3.42 4.74 10.26
N SER A 148 4.36 4.50 9.33
CA SER A 148 4.04 4.33 7.91
C SER A 148 3.05 3.17 7.68
N LEU A 149 3.26 2.03 8.34
CA LEU A 149 2.34 0.90 8.34
C LEU A 149 0.99 1.28 8.96
N GLY A 150 1.01 1.94 10.11
CA GLY A 150 -0.19 2.37 10.84
C GLY A 150 -1.08 3.30 10.01
N ARG A 151 -0.51 4.17 9.18
CA ARG A 151 -1.25 5.03 8.26
C ARG A 151 -2.07 4.25 7.23
N GLY A 152 -1.62 3.04 6.86
CA GLY A 152 -2.40 2.12 6.04
C GLY A 152 -3.50 1.41 6.85
N LEU A 153 -3.15 0.93 8.05
CA LEU A 153 -4.02 0.10 8.88
C LEU A 153 -5.17 0.87 9.55
N VAL A 154 -5.05 2.19 9.75
CA VAL A 154 -6.16 3.00 10.32
C VAL A 154 -7.39 2.99 9.42
N ARG A 155 -7.23 2.74 8.12
CA ARG A 155 -8.31 2.63 7.15
C ARG A 155 -8.87 1.22 7.18
N GLU A 156 -10.19 1.09 7.36
CA GLU A 156 -10.89 -0.21 7.36
C GLU A 156 -11.33 -0.63 5.95
N ASP A 157 -11.49 0.34 5.08
CA ASP A 157 -12.06 0.22 3.74
C ASP A 157 -11.04 -0.11 2.64
N VAL A 158 -9.77 -0.36 3.00
CA VAL A 158 -8.74 -0.63 1.99
C VAL A 158 -8.96 -1.98 1.30
N ALA A 159 -8.77 -1.98 -0.01
CA ALA A 159 -8.80 -3.19 -0.83
C ALA A 159 -7.64 -4.13 -0.46
N ALA A 160 -6.43 -3.57 -0.24
CA ALA A 160 -5.26 -4.30 0.23
C ALA A 160 -4.27 -3.37 0.94
N VAL A 161 -3.39 -3.97 1.77
CA VAL A 161 -2.17 -3.34 2.31
C VAL A 161 -0.98 -4.03 1.67
N LEU A 162 -0.13 -3.27 0.96
CA LEU A 162 1.03 -3.73 0.18
C LEU A 162 2.34 -3.25 0.79
#